data_5b1cbb002c421852eb8c5d989f316a0b
#
_entry.id   5b1cbb002c421852eb8c5d989f316a0b
#
_cell.length_a   1.000
_cell.length_b   1.000
_cell.length_c   1.000
_cell.angle_alpha   90.00
_cell.angle_beta   90.00
_cell.angle_gamma   90.00
#
_symmetry.space_group_name_H-M   'P 1'
#
loop_
_entity.id
_entity.type
_entity.pdbx_description
1 polymer ?
#
loop_
_entity_poly.entity_id
_entity_poly.type
_entity_poly.pdbx_seq_one_letter_code
_entity_poly.pdbx_strand_id
1 'polypeptide(L)'
;MGITEVVFSPDNLIVQPGTHDKAITLLTGQNLVRGSVLGEIKFAAGTPVFSGTGNGTMQNLEPRKKSVVGDYKVECIEAAADGGKFKVETPNGERLADAEVGVAYDNDYIAFEIVDGTTDFVTGDVFTVPIEAHTDAGKHVLSVESAVDGSQVPDCILALDTDASAADKKTHAYDEAHVNERFLTYGAGHDKDTVKASFRENKVRIFLYDSVAG
;
A
#
# COMPACT_ATOMS: atom_id res chain seq x y z
N MET A 1 49.99 23.37 -9.94
CA MET A 1 48.73 22.91 -10.54
C MET A 1 48.40 21.57 -9.88
N GLY A 2 47.49 21.56 -8.90
CA GLY A 2 47.14 20.34 -8.16
C GLY A 2 46.25 19.46 -9.03
N ILE A 3 46.67 18.24 -9.24
CA ILE A 3 45.81 17.21 -9.85
C ILE A 3 44.83 16.78 -8.77
N THR A 4 43.55 17.12 -8.92
CA THR A 4 42.50 16.56 -8.08
C THR A 4 42.28 15.13 -8.52
N GLU A 5 42.73 14.19 -7.71
CA GLU A 5 42.49 12.78 -7.95
C GLU A 5 40.99 12.51 -7.81
N VAL A 6 40.32 12.20 -8.90
CA VAL A 6 38.92 11.76 -8.86
C VAL A 6 38.93 10.32 -8.41
N VAL A 7 38.63 10.07 -7.14
CA VAL A 7 38.44 8.72 -6.62
C VAL A 7 37.16 8.17 -7.25
N PHE A 8 37.31 7.22 -8.17
CA PHE A 8 36.19 6.48 -8.72
C PHE A 8 35.66 5.54 -7.62
N SER A 9 34.47 5.83 -7.10
CA SER A 9 33.74 4.91 -6.23
C SER A 9 32.81 4.06 -7.10
N PRO A 10 32.97 2.73 -7.14
CA PRO A 10 32.05 1.87 -7.88
C PRO A 10 30.61 2.05 -7.38
N ASP A 11 29.65 2.04 -8.28
CA ASP A 11 28.24 1.99 -7.91
C ASP A 11 27.91 0.57 -7.40
N ASN A 12 27.80 0.45 -6.08
CA ASN A 12 27.53 -0.83 -5.44
C ASN A 12 26.04 -1.20 -5.50
N LEU A 13 25.14 -0.25 -5.80
CA LEU A 13 23.70 -0.51 -5.89
C LEU A 13 23.32 -1.14 -7.23
N ILE A 14 23.81 -0.59 -8.34
CA ILE A 14 23.46 -1.09 -9.68
C ILE A 14 24.48 -2.13 -10.10
N VAL A 15 24.01 -3.36 -10.34
CA VAL A 15 24.89 -4.51 -10.69
C VAL A 15 24.98 -4.78 -12.18
N GLN A 16 24.05 -4.24 -12.99
CA GLN A 16 24.08 -4.38 -14.45
C GLN A 16 23.58 -3.09 -15.09
N PRO A 17 24.10 -2.71 -16.29
CA PRO A 17 23.61 -1.59 -17.05
C PRO A 17 22.17 -1.83 -17.55
N GLY A 18 21.46 -0.77 -17.90
CA GLY A 18 20.06 -0.85 -18.38
C GLY A 18 19.06 -0.50 -17.29
N THR A 19 19.28 0.64 -16.62
CA THR A 19 18.33 1.19 -15.67
C THR A 19 17.37 2.14 -16.38
N HIS A 20 16.10 2.16 -15.94
CA HIS A 20 15.15 3.22 -16.24
C HIS A 20 14.74 3.88 -14.93
N ASP A 21 14.62 5.20 -14.96
CA ASP A 21 14.17 5.99 -13.82
C ASP A 21 12.97 6.86 -14.20
N LYS A 22 12.07 7.05 -13.25
CA LYS A 22 10.91 7.93 -13.35
C LYS A 22 11.04 9.08 -12.34
N ALA A 23 10.52 10.26 -12.72
CA ALA A 23 10.37 11.36 -11.77
C ALA A 23 9.23 11.04 -10.79
N ILE A 24 9.50 11.23 -9.51
CA ILE A 24 8.51 11.03 -8.43
C ILE A 24 8.49 12.25 -7.51
N THR A 25 7.48 12.30 -6.65
CA THR A 25 7.44 13.23 -5.51
C THR A 25 7.56 12.43 -4.22
N LEU A 26 8.62 12.65 -3.47
CA LEU A 26 8.77 12.13 -2.10
C LEU A 26 7.95 13.03 -1.16
N LEU A 27 7.08 12.40 -0.36
CA LEU A 27 6.20 13.11 0.58
C LEU A 27 7.04 13.78 1.68
N THR A 28 6.57 14.92 2.16
CA THR A 28 7.15 15.62 3.32
C THR A 28 7.30 14.70 4.55
N GLY A 29 8.32 14.97 5.36
CA GLY A 29 8.66 14.15 6.54
C GLY A 29 9.62 13.00 6.26
N GLN A 30 10.01 12.77 5.00
CA GLN A 30 10.95 11.72 4.59
C GLN A 30 12.37 12.30 4.44
N ASN A 31 13.37 11.59 4.98
CA ASN A 31 14.79 11.84 4.68
C ASN A 31 15.43 10.50 4.34
N LEU A 32 15.55 10.22 3.04
CA LEU A 32 15.85 8.89 2.53
C LEU A 32 17.13 8.89 1.71
N VAL A 33 17.85 7.80 1.81
CA VAL A 33 19.08 7.57 1.04
C VAL A 33 18.78 6.81 -0.25
N ARG A 34 19.64 6.96 -1.23
CA ARG A 34 19.62 6.15 -2.45
C ARG A 34 19.57 4.66 -2.10
N GLY A 35 18.72 3.91 -2.81
CA GLY A 35 18.48 2.49 -2.51
C GLY A 35 17.31 2.23 -1.55
N SER A 36 16.65 3.26 -1.03
CA SER A 36 15.42 3.09 -0.25
C SER A 36 14.30 2.53 -1.11
N VAL A 37 13.63 1.48 -0.61
CA VAL A 37 12.48 0.85 -1.28
C VAL A 37 11.23 1.67 -1.00
N LEU A 38 10.59 2.17 -2.05
CA LEU A 38 9.46 3.08 -1.94
C LEU A 38 8.16 2.40 -2.32
N GLY A 39 7.06 2.92 -1.76
CA GLY A 39 5.69 2.61 -2.14
C GLY A 39 4.90 3.88 -2.42
N GLU A 40 3.94 3.77 -3.34
CA GLU A 40 3.07 4.88 -3.74
C GLU A 40 1.83 4.94 -2.86
N ILE A 41 1.52 6.13 -2.35
CA ILE A 41 0.25 6.41 -1.66
C ILE A 41 -0.86 6.47 -2.69
N LYS A 42 -1.98 5.78 -2.44
CA LYS A 42 -3.08 5.63 -3.40
C LYS A 42 -4.44 5.98 -2.82
N PHE A 43 -4.78 5.44 -1.64
CA PHE A 43 -6.14 5.46 -1.12
C PHE A 43 -6.18 5.71 0.38
N ALA A 44 -7.38 6.10 0.85
CA ALA A 44 -7.72 6.27 2.25
C ALA A 44 -9.08 5.64 2.54
N ALA A 45 -9.33 5.26 3.79
CA ALA A 45 -10.66 4.88 4.24
C ALA A 45 -11.54 6.12 4.37
N GLY A 46 -12.72 6.09 3.77
CA GLY A 46 -13.78 7.05 4.04
C GLY A 46 -14.63 6.63 5.25
N THR A 47 -15.76 7.29 5.44
CA THR A 47 -16.70 6.97 6.53
C THR A 47 -17.81 6.07 6.01
N PRO A 48 -17.98 4.84 6.54
CA PRO A 48 -19.09 3.97 6.14
C PRO A 48 -20.45 4.61 6.40
N VAL A 49 -21.39 4.46 5.46
CA VAL A 49 -22.75 4.97 5.56
C VAL A 49 -23.71 3.78 5.59
N PHE A 50 -24.53 3.72 6.63
CA PHE A 50 -25.56 2.70 6.79
C PHE A 50 -26.90 3.16 6.23
N SER A 51 -27.63 2.22 5.62
CA SER A 51 -29.00 2.40 5.15
C SER A 51 -29.78 1.12 5.41
N GLY A 52 -30.84 1.19 6.22
CA GLY A 52 -31.65 0.03 6.58
C GLY A 52 -32.42 0.19 7.86
N THR A 53 -32.82 -0.94 8.46
CA THR A 53 -33.64 -1.03 9.68
C THR A 53 -32.79 -1.19 10.93
N GLY A 54 -31.73 -1.97 10.89
CA GLY A 54 -30.81 -2.16 12.02
C GLY A 54 -30.12 -0.87 12.45
N ASN A 55 -29.44 -0.90 13.59
CA ASN A 55 -28.68 0.26 14.09
C ASN A 55 -27.24 -0.09 14.51
N GLY A 56 -26.75 -1.21 14.04
CA GLY A 56 -25.33 -1.57 14.20
C GLY A 56 -24.39 -0.63 13.42
N THR A 57 -23.12 -0.75 13.68
CA THR A 57 -22.08 0.12 13.10
C THR A 57 -20.95 -0.69 12.46
N MET A 58 -20.22 -0.04 11.57
CA MET A 58 -18.96 -0.58 11.03
C MET A 58 -17.79 0.19 11.61
N GLN A 59 -16.77 -0.52 12.05
CA GLN A 59 -15.56 0.04 12.66
C GLN A 59 -14.30 -0.59 12.09
N ASN A 60 -13.14 -0.02 12.41
CA ASN A 60 -11.82 -0.52 12.01
C ASN A 60 -11.69 -0.67 10.48
N LEU A 61 -12.32 0.23 9.70
CA LEU A 61 -12.20 0.20 8.25
C LEU A 61 -10.79 0.59 7.84
N GLU A 62 -10.11 -0.33 7.16
CA GLU A 62 -8.77 -0.12 6.61
C GLU A 62 -8.69 -0.66 5.18
N PRO A 63 -8.17 0.15 4.24
CA PRO A 63 -7.79 -0.37 2.94
C PRO A 63 -6.67 -1.41 3.04
N ARG A 64 -6.57 -2.27 2.05
CA ARG A 64 -5.52 -3.29 1.91
C ARG A 64 -4.80 -3.14 0.57
N LYS A 65 -3.78 -3.96 0.33
CA LYS A 65 -2.88 -3.85 -0.83
C LYS A 65 -3.57 -3.86 -2.21
N LYS A 66 -4.77 -4.46 -2.30
CA LYS A 66 -5.56 -4.54 -3.54
C LYS A 66 -6.83 -3.68 -3.50
N SER A 67 -6.94 -2.74 -2.57
CA SER A 67 -8.07 -1.82 -2.51
C SER A 67 -8.29 -1.11 -3.85
N VAL A 68 -9.55 -0.89 -4.15
CA VAL A 68 -10.02 -0.13 -5.31
C VAL A 68 -10.76 1.09 -4.81
N VAL A 69 -10.43 2.26 -5.35
CA VAL A 69 -11.14 3.51 -5.02
C VAL A 69 -12.59 3.40 -5.52
N GLY A 70 -13.52 3.75 -4.67
CA GLY A 70 -14.96 3.70 -4.91
C GLY A 70 -15.71 3.07 -3.73
N ASP A 71 -17.01 2.90 -3.90
CA ASP A 71 -17.89 2.40 -2.86
C ASP A 71 -17.98 0.87 -2.88
N TYR A 72 -17.53 0.23 -1.82
CA TYR A 72 -17.82 -1.17 -1.57
C TYR A 72 -19.24 -1.28 -1.01
N LYS A 73 -19.96 -2.31 -1.43
CA LYS A 73 -21.30 -2.62 -0.94
C LYS A 73 -21.25 -3.81 0.01
N VAL A 74 -21.74 -3.61 1.22
CA VAL A 74 -21.83 -4.65 2.26
C VAL A 74 -23.28 -4.82 2.65
N GLU A 75 -23.94 -5.86 2.11
CA GLU A 75 -25.41 -6.06 2.19
C GLU A 75 -25.74 -7.27 3.04
N CYS A 76 -26.64 -7.09 4.02
CA CYS A 76 -27.15 -8.17 4.84
C CYS A 76 -27.93 -9.17 3.98
N ILE A 77 -27.47 -10.42 3.94
CA ILE A 77 -28.08 -11.51 3.20
C ILE A 77 -28.73 -12.57 4.10
N GLU A 78 -28.33 -12.62 5.36
CA GLU A 78 -28.87 -13.52 6.35
C GLU A 78 -29.00 -12.78 7.69
N ALA A 79 -30.22 -12.50 8.10
CA ALA A 79 -30.52 -11.85 9.37
C ALA A 79 -30.49 -12.87 10.52
N ALA A 80 -29.94 -12.48 11.68
CA ALA A 80 -29.97 -13.26 12.90
C ALA A 80 -30.03 -12.33 14.11
N ALA A 81 -30.58 -12.80 15.22
CA ALA A 81 -30.56 -12.05 16.48
C ALA A 81 -29.12 -11.90 16.96
N ASP A 82 -28.75 -10.67 17.33
CA ASP A 82 -27.37 -10.30 17.76
C ASP A 82 -26.28 -10.71 16.74
N GLY A 83 -26.63 -10.80 15.40
CA GLY A 83 -25.72 -11.34 14.42
C GLY A 83 -26.14 -11.11 12.97
N GLY A 84 -25.68 -11.98 12.08
CA GLY A 84 -26.03 -11.98 10.66
C GLY A 84 -24.84 -12.09 9.73
N LYS A 85 -25.13 -12.34 8.43
CA LYS A 85 -24.12 -12.41 7.37
C LYS A 85 -24.33 -11.33 6.33
N PHE A 86 -23.23 -10.79 5.87
CA PHE A 86 -23.19 -9.71 4.90
C PHE A 86 -22.38 -10.12 3.67
N LYS A 87 -23.00 -9.99 2.50
CA LYS A 87 -22.31 -10.10 1.21
C LYS A 87 -21.45 -8.85 1.01
N VAL A 88 -20.19 -9.04 0.61
CA VAL A 88 -19.25 -7.95 0.32
C VAL A 88 -18.97 -7.91 -1.18
N GLU A 89 -19.14 -6.74 -1.78
CA GLU A 89 -18.87 -6.49 -3.21
C GLU A 89 -17.93 -5.29 -3.37
N THR A 90 -16.94 -5.44 -4.26
CA THR A 90 -16.03 -4.33 -4.63
C THR A 90 -16.77 -3.27 -5.46
N PRO A 91 -16.20 -2.06 -5.65
CA PRO A 91 -16.78 -1.03 -6.54
C PRO A 91 -16.99 -1.52 -7.98
N ASN A 92 -16.23 -2.52 -8.42
CA ASN A 92 -16.34 -3.12 -9.75
C ASN A 92 -17.35 -4.27 -9.82
N GLY A 93 -18.06 -4.57 -8.72
CA GLY A 93 -19.05 -5.65 -8.65
C GLY A 93 -18.46 -7.06 -8.44
N GLU A 94 -17.18 -7.18 -8.13
CA GLU A 94 -16.58 -8.46 -7.73
C GLU A 94 -17.08 -8.85 -6.34
N ARG A 95 -17.63 -10.06 -6.21
CA ARG A 95 -18.03 -10.61 -4.92
C ARG A 95 -16.83 -11.16 -4.16
N LEU A 96 -16.65 -10.69 -2.94
CA LEU A 96 -15.67 -11.18 -1.98
C LEU A 96 -16.30 -12.21 -1.04
N ALA A 97 -15.52 -12.73 -0.08
CA ALA A 97 -16.05 -13.57 0.99
C ALA A 97 -17.11 -12.80 1.80
N ASP A 98 -18.06 -13.54 2.38
CA ASP A 98 -19.08 -12.92 3.23
C ASP A 98 -18.48 -12.52 4.58
N ALA A 99 -18.97 -11.40 5.13
CA ALA A 99 -18.63 -10.93 6.47
C ALA A 99 -19.71 -11.39 7.49
N GLU A 100 -19.30 -11.59 8.74
CA GLU A 100 -20.19 -11.91 9.84
C GLU A 100 -20.15 -10.82 10.90
N VAL A 101 -21.31 -10.50 11.51
CA VAL A 101 -21.40 -9.55 12.62
C VAL A 101 -20.59 -10.04 13.81
N GLY A 102 -19.83 -9.14 14.45
CA GLY A 102 -18.96 -9.44 15.58
C GLY A 102 -17.65 -10.19 15.23
N VAL A 103 -17.38 -10.40 13.95
CA VAL A 103 -16.17 -11.07 13.47
C VAL A 103 -15.35 -10.09 12.63
N ALA A 104 -14.05 -9.98 12.94
CA ALA A 104 -13.15 -9.17 12.13
C ALA A 104 -13.07 -9.75 10.71
N TYR A 105 -13.41 -8.91 9.74
CA TYR A 105 -13.30 -9.19 8.31
C TYR A 105 -11.98 -8.63 7.81
N ASP A 106 -11.16 -9.46 7.17
CA ASP A 106 -9.88 -9.04 6.59
C ASP A 106 -9.56 -9.87 5.35
N ASN A 107 -9.20 -9.18 4.25
CA ASN A 107 -8.76 -9.78 3.01
C ASN A 107 -7.80 -8.83 2.27
N ASP A 108 -7.41 -9.18 1.04
CA ASP A 108 -6.49 -8.35 0.23
C ASP A 108 -7.06 -6.98 -0.17
N TYR A 109 -8.38 -6.76 -0.07
CA TYR A 109 -9.06 -5.53 -0.51
C TYR A 109 -9.35 -4.58 0.65
N ILE A 110 -10.06 -5.04 1.68
CA ILE A 110 -10.48 -4.23 2.83
C ILE A 110 -10.52 -5.05 4.11
N ALA A 111 -10.34 -4.37 5.25
CA ALA A 111 -10.63 -4.93 6.56
C ALA A 111 -11.63 -4.03 7.28
N PHE A 112 -12.52 -4.62 8.07
CA PHE A 112 -13.47 -3.93 8.93
C PHE A 112 -14.09 -4.91 9.95
N GLU A 113 -14.90 -4.39 10.84
CA GLU A 113 -15.73 -5.17 11.75
C GLU A 113 -17.14 -4.57 11.78
N ILE A 114 -18.17 -5.43 11.64
CA ILE A 114 -19.57 -5.02 11.83
C ILE A 114 -19.92 -5.31 13.28
N VAL A 115 -20.33 -4.28 14.00
CA VAL A 115 -20.78 -4.39 15.40
C VAL A 115 -22.29 -4.27 15.44
N ASP A 116 -22.93 -5.22 16.10
CA ASP A 116 -24.36 -5.19 16.29
C ASP A 116 -24.78 -4.02 17.18
N GLY A 117 -26.05 -3.61 17.03
CA GLY A 117 -26.67 -2.54 17.81
C GLY A 117 -27.74 -3.08 18.75
N THR A 118 -28.67 -2.21 19.15
CA THR A 118 -29.84 -2.62 19.94
C THR A 118 -31.03 -3.04 19.07
N THR A 119 -30.93 -2.87 17.77
CA THR A 119 -31.90 -3.29 16.75
C THR A 119 -31.17 -4.15 15.73
N ASP A 120 -31.57 -5.41 15.65
CA ASP A 120 -30.97 -6.40 14.75
C ASP A 120 -31.00 -5.95 13.29
N PHE A 121 -30.03 -6.37 12.54
CA PHE A 121 -30.04 -6.23 11.09
C PHE A 121 -31.10 -7.08 10.43
N VAL A 122 -31.66 -6.58 9.33
CA VAL A 122 -32.59 -7.33 8.49
C VAL A 122 -32.01 -7.52 7.09
N THR A 123 -32.46 -8.56 6.40
CA THR A 123 -32.03 -8.83 5.02
C THR A 123 -32.34 -7.61 4.14
N GLY A 124 -31.32 -7.13 3.41
CA GLY A 124 -31.38 -5.94 2.60
C GLY A 124 -30.81 -4.67 3.26
N ASP A 125 -30.46 -4.70 4.54
CA ASP A 125 -29.69 -3.63 5.18
C ASP A 125 -28.31 -3.52 4.54
N VAL A 126 -27.81 -2.30 4.28
CA VAL A 126 -26.60 -2.05 3.50
C VAL A 126 -25.69 -1.05 4.19
N PHE A 127 -24.40 -1.38 4.26
CA PHE A 127 -23.33 -0.41 4.42
C PHE A 127 -22.74 -0.05 3.06
N THR A 128 -22.66 1.23 2.75
CA THR A 128 -21.83 1.78 1.68
C THR A 128 -20.50 2.15 2.30
N VAL A 129 -19.41 1.52 1.83
CA VAL A 129 -18.08 1.61 2.45
C VAL A 129 -17.13 2.29 1.46
N PRO A 130 -16.91 3.61 1.58
CA PRO A 130 -16.10 4.35 0.64
C PRO A 130 -14.61 4.11 0.88
N ILE A 131 -13.88 3.76 -0.18
CA ILE A 131 -12.44 3.87 -0.27
C ILE A 131 -12.15 5.04 -1.21
N GLU A 132 -11.52 6.07 -0.68
CA GLU A 132 -11.30 7.33 -1.38
C GLU A 132 -9.86 7.41 -1.92
N ALA A 133 -9.63 8.26 -2.91
CA ALA A 133 -8.27 8.63 -3.28
C ALA A 133 -7.65 9.42 -2.13
N HIS A 134 -6.45 9.03 -1.69
CA HIS A 134 -5.75 9.77 -0.63
C HIS A 134 -5.41 11.19 -1.10
N THR A 135 -5.38 12.16 -0.19
CA THR A 135 -5.01 13.57 -0.52
C THR A 135 -3.59 13.68 -1.09
N ASP A 136 -2.71 12.77 -0.70
CA ASP A 136 -1.33 12.67 -1.19
C ASP A 136 -1.14 11.54 -2.23
N ALA A 137 -2.22 11.10 -2.88
CA ALA A 137 -2.13 10.06 -3.89
C ALA A 137 -1.13 10.43 -5.01
N GLY A 138 -0.33 9.44 -5.44
CA GLY A 138 0.75 9.61 -6.40
C GLY A 138 2.09 10.05 -5.80
N LYS A 139 2.15 10.40 -4.51
CA LYS A 139 3.40 10.64 -3.80
C LYS A 139 3.96 9.32 -3.25
N HIS A 140 5.26 9.32 -2.99
CA HIS A 140 5.98 8.14 -2.50
C HIS A 140 6.52 8.36 -1.10
N VAL A 141 6.59 7.28 -0.35
CA VAL A 141 7.21 7.19 0.98
C VAL A 141 8.06 5.93 1.06
N LEU A 142 8.87 5.79 2.13
CA LEU A 142 9.50 4.49 2.43
C LEU A 142 8.39 3.44 2.59
N SER A 143 8.44 2.37 1.81
CA SER A 143 7.43 1.30 1.90
C SER A 143 7.52 0.58 3.23
N VAL A 144 6.41 0.53 3.97
CA VAL A 144 6.28 -0.15 5.26
C VAL A 144 5.13 -1.13 5.19
N GLU A 145 5.33 -2.38 5.57
CA GLU A 145 4.34 -3.46 5.42
C GLU A 145 3.00 -3.16 6.12
N SER A 146 3.05 -2.47 7.26
CA SER A 146 1.86 -2.12 8.04
C SER A 146 1.11 -0.88 7.55
N ALA A 147 1.54 -0.23 6.48
CA ALA A 147 0.81 0.89 5.90
C ALA A 147 -0.53 0.40 5.31
N VAL A 148 -1.52 1.30 5.25
CA VAL A 148 -2.89 1.00 4.80
C VAL A 148 -3.38 1.96 3.72
N ASP A 149 -2.45 2.65 3.06
CA ASP A 149 -2.72 3.70 2.06
C ASP A 149 -2.25 3.35 0.63
N GLY A 150 -1.77 2.13 0.42
CA GLY A 150 -1.18 1.66 -0.83
C GLY A 150 0.33 1.61 -0.81
N SER A 151 0.98 2.39 0.05
CA SER A 151 2.45 2.46 0.12
C SER A 151 3.10 1.21 0.75
N GLN A 152 2.31 0.32 1.35
CA GLN A 152 2.76 -1.00 1.78
C GLN A 152 3.19 -1.91 0.62
N VAL A 153 2.89 -1.53 -0.62
CA VAL A 153 3.29 -2.26 -1.81
C VAL A 153 4.53 -1.60 -2.42
N PRO A 154 5.72 -2.20 -2.30
CA PRO A 154 6.92 -1.72 -2.99
C PRO A 154 6.71 -1.59 -4.50
N ASP A 155 7.06 -0.43 -5.09
CA ASP A 155 6.90 -0.16 -6.53
C ASP A 155 8.14 0.41 -7.22
N CYS A 156 9.08 1.00 -6.47
CA CYS A 156 10.31 1.57 -7.04
C CYS A 156 11.42 1.69 -5.99
N ILE A 157 12.63 2.05 -6.44
CA ILE A 157 13.80 2.26 -5.58
C ILE A 157 14.33 3.68 -5.78
N LEU A 158 14.55 4.40 -4.69
CA LEU A 158 15.07 5.78 -4.73
C LEU A 158 16.45 5.84 -5.41
N ALA A 159 16.58 6.69 -6.42
CA ALA A 159 17.79 6.80 -7.23
C ALA A 159 18.82 7.81 -6.68
N LEU A 160 18.39 8.74 -5.82
CA LEU A 160 19.22 9.81 -5.27
C LEU A 160 18.89 10.02 -3.79
N ASP A 161 19.90 10.34 -2.98
CA ASP A 161 19.65 10.80 -1.61
C ASP A 161 18.72 12.01 -1.65
N THR A 162 17.64 11.97 -0.89
CA THR A 162 16.59 12.99 -0.96
C THR A 162 16.10 13.35 0.44
N ASP A 163 16.29 14.61 0.81
CA ASP A 163 15.76 15.18 2.03
C ASP A 163 14.46 15.96 1.74
N ALA A 164 13.35 15.36 2.10
CA ALA A 164 11.99 15.90 2.07
C ALA A 164 11.46 16.20 3.48
N SER A 165 12.33 16.30 4.50
CA SER A 165 11.90 16.48 5.89
C SER A 165 11.04 17.73 6.12
N ALA A 166 11.27 18.81 5.37
CA ALA A 166 10.56 20.08 5.52
C ALA A 166 9.39 20.29 4.54
N ALA A 167 9.44 19.67 3.37
CA ALA A 167 8.41 19.79 2.32
C ALA A 167 8.54 18.66 1.30
N ASP A 168 7.47 18.44 0.53
CA ASP A 168 7.50 17.53 -0.62
C ASP A 168 8.68 17.83 -1.55
N LYS A 169 9.35 16.78 -2.01
CA LYS A 169 10.53 16.90 -2.85
C LYS A 169 10.40 16.10 -4.13
N LYS A 170 10.57 16.75 -5.27
CA LYS A 170 10.71 16.06 -6.55
C LYS A 170 12.08 15.40 -6.62
N THR A 171 12.12 14.14 -7.01
CA THR A 171 13.31 13.31 -7.12
C THR A 171 13.10 12.23 -8.19
N HIS A 172 14.04 11.29 -8.30
CA HIS A 172 13.99 10.19 -9.24
C HIS A 172 14.03 8.84 -8.52
N ALA A 173 13.33 7.86 -9.07
CA ALA A 173 13.35 6.49 -8.59
C ALA A 173 13.47 5.52 -9.77
N TYR A 174 14.20 4.43 -9.57
CA TYR A 174 14.29 3.34 -10.54
C TYR A 174 12.98 2.56 -10.56
N ASP A 175 12.39 2.36 -11.73
CA ASP A 175 11.25 1.46 -12.00
C ASP A 175 11.68 0.27 -12.87
N GLU A 176 12.91 0.29 -13.41
CA GLU A 176 13.60 -0.83 -14.04
C GLU A 176 15.08 -0.81 -13.68
N ALA A 177 15.56 -1.84 -13.00
CA ALA A 177 16.97 -1.94 -12.59
C ALA A 177 17.35 -3.36 -12.18
N HIS A 178 18.66 -3.62 -12.22
CA HIS A 178 19.30 -4.78 -11.60
C HIS A 178 20.10 -4.28 -10.40
N VAL A 179 19.66 -4.61 -9.20
CA VAL A 179 20.19 -4.02 -7.96
C VAL A 179 20.78 -5.05 -7.02
N ASN A 180 21.78 -4.64 -6.24
CA ASN A 180 22.34 -5.41 -5.16
C ASN A 180 21.45 -5.26 -3.91
N GLU A 181 20.83 -6.36 -3.48
CA GLU A 181 19.90 -6.37 -2.34
C GLU A 181 20.53 -5.92 -1.02
N ARG A 182 21.88 -6.01 -0.90
CA ARG A 182 22.62 -5.60 0.30
C ARG A 182 22.73 -4.09 0.47
N PHE A 183 22.50 -3.34 -0.60
CA PHE A 183 22.55 -1.88 -0.61
C PHE A 183 21.15 -1.24 -0.65
N LEU A 184 20.11 -2.05 -0.41
CA LEU A 184 18.76 -1.54 -0.27
C LEU A 184 18.44 -1.19 1.20
N THR A 185 17.67 -0.13 1.37
CA THR A 185 17.04 0.23 2.63
C THR A 185 15.59 -0.19 2.61
N TYR A 186 15.24 -1.14 3.46
CA TYR A 186 13.88 -1.66 3.59
C TYR A 186 13.16 -0.93 4.73
N GLY A 187 11.87 -0.62 4.53
CA GLY A 187 11.02 -0.16 5.60
C GLY A 187 10.58 -1.28 6.53
N ALA A 188 10.00 -0.93 7.68
CA ALA A 188 9.59 -1.90 8.69
C ALA A 188 8.64 -2.97 8.13
N GLY A 189 8.91 -4.24 8.47
CA GLY A 189 8.18 -5.41 7.98
C GLY A 189 8.62 -5.93 6.62
N HIS A 190 9.32 -5.13 5.81
CA HIS A 190 9.90 -5.56 4.55
C HIS A 190 11.32 -6.07 4.70
N ASP A 191 11.64 -7.07 3.89
CA ASP A 191 12.97 -7.60 3.66
C ASP A 191 13.18 -7.89 2.15
N LYS A 192 14.33 -8.46 1.80
CA LYS A 192 14.64 -8.82 0.42
C LYS A 192 13.62 -9.78 -0.21
N ASP A 193 13.08 -10.72 0.56
CA ASP A 193 12.21 -11.76 0.05
C ASP A 193 10.79 -11.23 -0.16
N THR A 194 10.27 -10.45 0.78
CA THR A 194 8.97 -9.76 0.66
C THR A 194 8.98 -8.75 -0.51
N VAL A 195 10.05 -7.97 -0.67
CA VAL A 195 10.19 -7.02 -1.77
C VAL A 195 10.33 -7.72 -3.13
N LYS A 196 11.11 -8.80 -3.23
CA LYS A 196 11.19 -9.64 -4.44
C LYS A 196 9.83 -10.22 -4.83
N ALA A 197 9.06 -10.70 -3.85
CA ALA A 197 7.72 -11.23 -4.08
C ALA A 197 6.77 -10.14 -4.57
N SER A 198 6.77 -8.96 -3.92
CA SER A 198 5.96 -7.82 -4.30
C SER A 198 6.28 -7.32 -5.72
N PHE A 199 7.57 -7.13 -6.07
CA PHE A 199 7.96 -6.70 -7.41
C PHE A 199 7.50 -7.68 -8.49
N ARG A 200 7.59 -9.00 -8.21
CA ARG A 200 7.10 -10.03 -9.13
C ARG A 200 5.58 -10.02 -9.29
N GLU A 201 4.85 -9.94 -8.18
CA GLU A 201 3.37 -9.89 -8.18
C GLU A 201 2.86 -8.66 -8.95
N ASN A 202 3.47 -7.50 -8.73
CA ASN A 202 3.07 -6.22 -9.31
C ASN A 202 3.77 -5.93 -10.65
N LYS A 203 4.54 -6.88 -11.19
CA LYS A 203 5.24 -6.77 -12.49
C LYS A 203 6.21 -5.58 -12.56
N VAL A 204 6.77 -5.19 -11.42
CA VAL A 204 7.83 -4.20 -11.34
C VAL A 204 9.11 -4.80 -11.93
N ARG A 205 9.79 -4.07 -12.81
CA ARG A 205 10.95 -4.56 -13.56
C ARG A 205 12.27 -4.35 -12.81
N ILE A 206 12.25 -4.55 -11.49
CA ILE A 206 13.44 -4.48 -10.63
C ILE A 206 13.82 -5.87 -10.17
N PHE A 207 15.09 -6.23 -10.40
CA PHE A 207 15.65 -7.54 -10.06
C PHE A 207 16.70 -7.38 -8.97
N LEU A 208 16.52 -8.10 -7.86
CA LEU A 208 17.41 -8.08 -6.71
C LEU A 208 18.41 -9.23 -6.80
N TYR A 209 19.68 -8.91 -6.68
CA TYR A 209 20.79 -9.86 -6.70
C TYR A 209 21.57 -9.82 -5.38
N ASP A 210 21.95 -10.98 -4.88
CA ASP A 210 22.95 -11.10 -3.82
C ASP A 210 24.35 -11.09 -4.47
N SER A 211 24.79 -9.91 -4.92
CA SER A 211 26.14 -9.80 -5.47
C SER A 211 27.12 -9.54 -4.34
N VAL A 212 28.09 -10.43 -4.18
CA VAL A 212 29.26 -10.15 -3.37
C VAL A 212 30.08 -9.12 -4.15
N ALA A 213 30.30 -7.93 -3.57
CA ALA A 213 31.26 -7.00 -4.13
C ALA A 213 32.60 -7.72 -4.21
N GLY A 214 33.11 -7.89 -5.44
CA GLY A 214 34.45 -8.46 -5.69
C GLY A 214 35.52 -7.51 -5.23
#